data_82baa9372e5dcb3c47d35dde9f0dacdf
#
_entry.id   82baa9372e5dcb3c47d35dde9f0dacdf
#
_cell.length_a   1.000
_cell.length_b   1.000
_cell.length_c   1.000
_cell.angle_alpha   90.00
_cell.angle_beta   90.00
_cell.angle_gamma   90.00
#
_symmetry.space_group_name_H-M   'P 1'
#
loop_
_entity.id
_entity.type
_entity.pdbx_description
1 polymer ?
#
loop_
_entity_poly.entity_id
_entity_poly.type
_entity_poly.pdbx_seq_one_letter_code
_entity_poly.pdbx_strand_id
1 'polypeptide(L)'
;MIYFDITKTGSSGHRSGLMRVSSRLRQQLGAAATEVIWHRGALKRASDKTALTFTPSDWFLTSELFSEEERPGFANFLASRPCQLAAIYHDAIPLKHPHITWPQSVARHPAYLKLLSRFDHVWAVSQASREELQGFWLWLGTDGNPPVEVLNLGADFDGSARLTTPERPAASSGQPQLLCLGIIEPRKNQSMLLETCDELWRERLAFELHVVGRVNPHFGPPIVARLKMLQREHGSKLQFHEGASDERVAERYAAARATVFPTLAEGCGLPLLESLWRGVPCVCSDLPVLRENADGGGCLPVAVNDFASWKIALRRILTDDAFHAQLRAEAVSRPLPTWAEAACTLLRGLGV
;
A
#
# COMPACT_ATOMS: atom_id res chain seq x y z
N MET A 1 27.14 9.29 -1.78
CA MET A 1 26.05 9.62 -2.76
C MET A 1 25.01 8.50 -2.74
N ILE A 2 23.72 8.82 -3.02
CA ILE A 2 22.65 7.79 -3.11
C ILE A 2 22.32 7.56 -4.58
N TYR A 3 22.31 6.29 -4.99
CA TYR A 3 21.85 5.82 -6.30
C TYR A 3 20.49 5.14 -6.13
N PHE A 4 19.40 5.83 -6.49
CA PHE A 4 18.04 5.33 -6.32
C PHE A 4 17.59 4.55 -7.55
N ASP A 5 17.24 3.29 -7.36
CA ASP A 5 16.87 2.36 -8.41
C ASP A 5 15.44 2.57 -8.90
N ILE A 6 15.31 2.85 -10.19
CA ILE A 6 14.02 3.02 -10.88
C ILE A 6 13.90 2.10 -12.11
N THR A 7 14.58 0.96 -12.10
CA THR A 7 14.65 0.03 -13.24
C THR A 7 13.26 -0.39 -13.75
N LYS A 8 12.38 -0.79 -12.85
CA LYS A 8 10.99 -1.16 -13.17
C LYS A 8 10.04 0.03 -13.03
N THR A 9 10.26 0.82 -12.01
CA THR A 9 9.34 1.91 -11.63
C THR A 9 9.44 3.11 -12.54
N GLY A 10 10.59 3.34 -13.18
CA GLY A 10 10.81 4.45 -14.10
C GLY A 10 10.12 4.28 -15.47
N SER A 11 9.79 3.06 -15.87
CA SER A 11 9.19 2.75 -17.19
C SER A 11 7.72 2.33 -17.13
N SER A 12 7.17 2.12 -15.93
CA SER A 12 5.82 1.57 -15.77
C SER A 12 4.76 2.67 -15.67
N GLY A 13 3.75 2.62 -16.55
CA GLY A 13 2.53 3.42 -16.44
C GLY A 13 1.53 2.92 -15.39
N HIS A 14 1.86 1.86 -14.64
CA HIS A 14 0.96 1.26 -13.66
C HIS A 14 1.09 1.91 -12.27
N ARG A 15 -0.04 2.16 -11.61
CA ARG A 15 -0.11 2.72 -10.26
C ARG A 15 -0.38 1.62 -9.22
N SER A 16 0.62 0.79 -8.91
CA SER A 16 0.55 -0.15 -7.77
C SER A 16 1.03 0.53 -6.48
N GLY A 17 0.79 -0.10 -5.31
CA GLY A 17 1.33 0.38 -4.04
C GLY A 17 2.85 0.56 -4.06
N LEU A 18 3.58 -0.43 -4.60
CA LEU A 18 5.03 -0.38 -4.77
C LEU A 18 5.47 0.81 -5.65
N MET A 19 4.77 1.04 -6.78
CA MET A 19 5.05 2.17 -7.67
C MET A 19 4.84 3.51 -6.96
N ARG A 20 3.82 3.60 -6.11
CA ARG A 20 3.55 4.78 -5.30
C ARG A 20 4.68 5.04 -4.31
N VAL A 21 5.14 4.03 -3.58
CA VAL A 21 6.26 4.14 -2.64
C VAL A 21 7.51 4.66 -3.38
N SER A 22 7.89 4.00 -4.47
CA SER A 22 9.04 4.41 -5.28
C SER A 22 8.92 5.85 -5.78
N SER A 23 7.77 6.20 -6.37
CA SER A 23 7.53 7.54 -6.94
C SER A 23 7.59 8.65 -5.87
N ARG A 24 6.99 8.42 -4.70
CA ARG A 24 6.97 9.41 -3.63
C ARG A 24 8.34 9.59 -2.97
N LEU A 25 9.03 8.50 -2.70
CA LEU A 25 10.39 8.58 -2.18
C LEU A 25 11.34 9.25 -3.19
N ARG A 26 11.26 8.90 -4.48
CA ARG A 26 11.98 9.57 -5.56
C ARG A 26 11.75 11.07 -5.54
N GLN A 27 10.50 11.50 -5.44
CA GLN A 27 10.13 12.91 -5.40
C GLN A 27 10.73 13.62 -4.18
N GLN A 28 10.68 12.99 -3.00
CA GLN A 28 11.17 13.60 -1.75
C GLN A 28 12.70 13.59 -1.64
N LEU A 29 13.35 12.54 -2.15
CA LEU A 29 14.82 12.48 -2.19
C LEU A 29 15.40 13.51 -3.17
N GLY A 30 14.70 13.80 -4.27
CA GLY A 30 15.06 14.87 -5.20
C GLY A 30 16.54 14.85 -5.59
N ALA A 31 17.22 15.98 -5.41
CA ALA A 31 18.64 16.16 -5.74
C ALA A 31 19.59 15.36 -4.82
N ALA A 32 19.14 14.85 -3.69
CA ALA A 32 19.96 14.02 -2.79
C ALA A 32 20.24 12.63 -3.37
N ALA A 33 19.49 12.18 -4.37
CA ALA A 33 19.64 10.87 -5.00
C ALA A 33 19.78 10.96 -6.52
N THR A 34 20.71 10.18 -7.08
CA THR A 34 20.84 9.98 -8.52
C THR A 34 20.00 8.79 -8.95
N GLU A 35 19.12 8.98 -9.92
CA GLU A 35 18.29 7.89 -10.46
C GLU A 35 19.13 6.96 -11.33
N VAL A 36 18.97 5.66 -11.07
CA VAL A 36 19.71 4.62 -11.79
C VAL A 36 18.80 3.51 -12.27
N ILE A 37 19.25 2.81 -13.31
CA ILE A 37 18.61 1.64 -13.88
C ILE A 37 19.60 0.49 -14.04
N TRP A 38 19.14 -0.74 -13.84
CA TRP A 38 19.88 -1.94 -14.26
C TRP A 38 19.72 -2.12 -15.77
N HIS A 39 20.81 -1.98 -16.49
CA HIS A 39 20.80 -2.07 -17.95
C HIS A 39 22.00 -2.82 -18.48
N ARG A 40 21.78 -3.94 -19.21
CA ARG A 40 22.81 -4.77 -19.82
C ARG A 40 23.89 -5.24 -18.83
N GLY A 41 23.45 -5.72 -17.66
CA GLY A 41 24.34 -6.31 -16.65
C GLY A 41 25.08 -5.30 -15.76
N ALA A 42 24.72 -4.02 -15.79
CA ALA A 42 25.34 -2.99 -14.96
C ALA A 42 24.32 -1.91 -14.53
N LEU A 43 24.60 -1.23 -13.41
CA LEU A 43 23.90 -0.01 -13.02
C LEU A 43 24.37 1.16 -13.89
N LYS A 44 23.43 1.93 -14.40
CA LYS A 44 23.66 3.10 -15.22
C LYS A 44 22.78 4.26 -14.76
N ARG A 45 23.21 5.49 -15.00
CA ARG A 45 22.36 6.67 -14.80
C ARG A 45 21.09 6.54 -15.65
N ALA A 46 19.95 6.84 -15.08
CA ALA A 46 18.67 6.64 -15.76
C ALA A 46 18.47 7.59 -16.95
N SER A 47 18.96 8.84 -16.85
CA SER A 47 18.74 9.89 -17.84
C SER A 47 19.45 9.67 -19.19
N ASP A 48 20.70 9.20 -19.16
CA ASP A 48 21.57 9.11 -20.34
C ASP A 48 22.25 7.75 -20.53
N LYS A 49 22.00 6.80 -19.61
CA LYS A 49 22.58 5.45 -19.58
C LYS A 49 24.11 5.43 -19.49
N THR A 50 24.71 6.50 -18.98
CA THR A 50 26.17 6.54 -18.73
C THR A 50 26.56 5.56 -17.63
N ALA A 51 27.77 5.02 -17.74
CA ALA A 51 28.34 4.17 -16.70
C ALA A 51 28.58 4.98 -15.41
N LEU A 52 28.45 4.32 -14.27
CA LEU A 52 28.65 4.89 -12.95
C LEU A 52 29.97 4.37 -12.36
N THR A 53 30.66 5.23 -11.65
CA THR A 53 31.78 4.86 -10.80
C THR A 53 31.32 4.97 -9.36
N PHE A 54 31.45 3.89 -8.61
CA PHE A 54 31.04 3.82 -7.21
C PHE A 54 32.25 3.96 -6.28
N THR A 55 31.99 4.49 -5.10
CA THR A 55 32.90 4.47 -3.97
C THR A 55 32.30 3.62 -2.85
N PRO A 56 33.11 3.06 -1.92
CA PRO A 56 32.60 2.28 -0.79
C PRO A 56 31.64 3.04 0.15
N SER A 57 31.64 4.37 0.10
CA SER A 57 30.73 5.23 0.86
C SER A 57 29.42 5.55 0.13
N ASP A 58 29.30 5.17 -1.13
CA ASP A 58 28.05 5.35 -1.88
C ASP A 58 27.00 4.30 -1.50
N TRP A 59 25.74 4.63 -1.72
CA TRP A 59 24.62 3.74 -1.47
C TRP A 59 23.85 3.44 -2.76
N PHE A 60 23.62 2.17 -3.02
CA PHE A 60 22.56 1.72 -3.92
C PHE A 60 21.31 1.50 -3.08
N LEU A 61 20.21 2.22 -3.38
CA LEU A 61 18.92 2.10 -2.69
C LEU A 61 17.86 1.63 -3.67
N THR A 62 17.19 0.52 -3.36
CA THR A 62 16.08 0.01 -4.17
C THR A 62 14.80 -0.19 -3.35
N SER A 63 13.65 0.13 -3.96
CA SER A 63 12.32 -0.23 -3.46
C SER A 63 11.66 -1.29 -4.35
N GLU A 64 12.39 -1.89 -5.27
CA GLU A 64 11.87 -2.80 -6.27
C GLU A 64 12.03 -4.27 -5.87
N LEU A 65 11.02 -5.09 -6.23
CA LEU A 65 11.14 -6.54 -6.21
C LEU A 65 11.72 -7.03 -7.53
N PHE A 66 12.78 -7.82 -7.48
CA PHE A 66 13.40 -8.40 -8.66
C PHE A 66 14.06 -9.74 -8.37
N SER A 67 14.31 -10.50 -9.42
CA SER A 67 15.09 -11.75 -9.40
C SER A 67 16.35 -11.60 -10.24
N GLU A 68 17.28 -12.55 -10.12
CA GLU A 68 18.47 -12.61 -10.98
C GLU A 68 18.10 -12.76 -12.47
N GLU A 69 16.98 -13.45 -12.77
CA GLU A 69 16.47 -13.57 -14.15
C GLU A 69 16.08 -12.21 -14.75
N GLU A 70 15.52 -11.32 -13.93
CA GLU A 70 15.12 -9.96 -14.33
C GLU A 70 16.31 -9.00 -14.37
N ARG A 71 17.37 -9.32 -13.60
CA ARG A 71 18.62 -8.53 -13.51
C ARG A 71 19.85 -9.42 -13.63
N PRO A 72 20.10 -9.99 -14.81
CA PRO A 72 21.27 -10.86 -15.02
C PRO A 72 22.57 -10.15 -14.62
N GLY A 73 23.41 -10.82 -13.83
CA GLY A 73 24.67 -10.29 -13.33
C GLY A 73 24.55 -9.48 -12.02
N PHE A 74 23.36 -9.32 -11.44
CA PHE A 74 23.20 -8.59 -10.19
C PHE A 74 23.89 -9.32 -9.02
N ALA A 75 23.93 -10.66 -9.04
CA ALA A 75 24.67 -11.43 -8.06
C ALA A 75 26.18 -11.12 -8.04
N ASN A 76 26.77 -10.84 -9.22
CA ASN A 76 28.18 -10.41 -9.33
C ASN A 76 28.37 -8.99 -8.80
N PHE A 77 27.43 -8.08 -9.06
CA PHE A 77 27.44 -6.74 -8.49
C PHE A 77 27.41 -6.79 -6.95
N LEU A 78 26.53 -7.63 -6.38
CA LEU A 78 26.48 -7.88 -4.95
C LEU A 78 27.81 -8.44 -4.40
N ALA A 79 28.41 -9.40 -5.11
CA ALA A 79 29.66 -10.02 -4.68
C ALA A 79 30.86 -9.08 -4.72
N SER A 80 30.90 -8.17 -5.69
CA SER A 80 31.99 -7.19 -5.86
C SER A 80 31.94 -6.04 -4.85
N ARG A 81 30.79 -5.82 -4.17
CA ARG A 81 30.63 -4.77 -3.15
C ARG A 81 31.18 -3.40 -3.58
N PRO A 82 30.79 -2.84 -4.73
CA PRO A 82 31.34 -1.57 -5.21
C PRO A 82 30.83 -0.36 -4.39
N CYS A 83 29.73 -0.54 -3.68
CA CYS A 83 29.10 0.43 -2.80
C CYS A 83 28.31 -0.31 -1.71
N GLN A 84 27.73 0.41 -0.78
CA GLN A 84 26.77 -0.12 0.21
C GLN A 84 25.40 -0.33 -0.46
N LEU A 85 24.64 -1.30 0.06
CA LEU A 85 23.39 -1.76 -0.54
C LEU A 85 22.24 -1.62 0.46
N ALA A 86 21.21 -0.89 0.10
CA ALA A 86 20.02 -0.70 0.91
C ALA A 86 18.75 -1.04 0.14
N ALA A 87 17.77 -1.59 0.84
CA ALA A 87 16.48 -1.94 0.24
C ALA A 87 15.29 -1.49 1.09
N ILE A 88 14.18 -1.20 0.42
CA ILE A 88 12.88 -1.04 1.05
C ILE A 88 12.09 -2.31 0.77
N TYR A 89 11.78 -3.04 1.83
CA TYR A 89 11.06 -4.29 1.79
C TYR A 89 9.56 -4.06 2.07
N HIS A 90 8.71 -4.63 1.21
CA HIS A 90 7.28 -4.39 1.26
C HIS A 90 6.50 -5.42 2.06
N ASP A 91 6.60 -6.70 1.73
CA ASP A 91 5.81 -7.76 2.36
C ASP A 91 6.26 -9.17 1.95
N ALA A 92 5.74 -10.19 2.67
CA ALA A 92 5.85 -11.60 2.33
C ALA A 92 4.55 -12.19 1.74
N ILE A 93 3.64 -11.36 1.22
CA ILE A 93 2.33 -11.79 0.71
C ILE A 93 2.42 -12.96 -0.28
N PRO A 94 3.34 -12.98 -1.26
CA PRO A 94 3.46 -14.10 -2.18
C PRO A 94 3.74 -15.45 -1.51
N LEU A 95 4.43 -15.46 -0.38
CA LEU A 95 4.69 -16.70 0.38
C LEU A 95 3.52 -17.09 1.28
N LYS A 96 2.87 -16.13 1.90
CA LYS A 96 1.77 -16.36 2.86
C LYS A 96 0.44 -16.66 2.17
N HIS A 97 0.24 -16.09 0.98
CA HIS A 97 -1.00 -16.18 0.22
C HIS A 97 -0.75 -16.56 -1.25
N PRO A 98 -0.07 -17.71 -1.53
CA PRO A 98 0.32 -18.09 -2.89
C PRO A 98 -0.88 -18.30 -3.82
N HIS A 99 -2.03 -18.71 -3.28
CA HIS A 99 -3.25 -18.99 -4.05
C HIS A 99 -3.99 -17.75 -4.57
N ILE A 100 -3.69 -16.56 -4.03
CA ILE A 100 -4.26 -15.27 -4.46
C ILE A 100 -3.21 -14.30 -4.98
N THR A 101 -2.02 -14.80 -5.25
CA THR A 101 -0.89 -14.03 -5.78
C THR A 101 -0.44 -14.61 -7.11
N TRP A 102 0.08 -13.77 -8.00
CA TRP A 102 0.60 -14.21 -9.29
C TRP A 102 1.62 -15.34 -9.13
N PRO A 103 1.48 -16.48 -9.86
CA PRO A 103 2.39 -17.63 -9.72
C PRO A 103 3.87 -17.26 -9.90
N GLN A 104 4.17 -16.36 -10.84
CA GLN A 104 5.55 -15.88 -11.04
C GLN A 104 6.08 -15.09 -9.84
N SER A 105 5.23 -14.30 -9.17
CA SER A 105 5.61 -13.60 -7.95
C SER A 105 5.89 -14.59 -6.81
N VAL A 106 5.05 -15.61 -6.68
CA VAL A 106 5.25 -16.70 -5.70
C VAL A 106 6.58 -17.41 -5.94
N ALA A 107 6.87 -17.80 -7.18
CA ALA A 107 8.09 -18.52 -7.54
C ALA A 107 9.38 -17.72 -7.26
N ARG A 108 9.36 -16.40 -7.47
CA ARG A 108 10.55 -15.53 -7.34
C ARG A 108 10.77 -15.01 -5.92
N HIS A 109 9.72 -14.95 -5.11
CA HIS A 109 9.77 -14.25 -3.82
C HIS A 109 10.78 -14.84 -2.83
N PRO A 110 10.95 -16.17 -2.68
CA PRO A 110 11.97 -16.74 -1.81
C PRO A 110 13.39 -16.31 -2.18
N ALA A 111 13.71 -16.28 -3.48
CA ALA A 111 15.01 -15.84 -3.98
C ALA A 111 15.25 -14.35 -3.68
N TYR A 112 14.21 -13.52 -3.82
CA TYR A 112 14.27 -12.10 -3.47
C TYR A 112 14.53 -11.90 -1.97
N LEU A 113 13.81 -12.58 -1.08
CA LEU A 113 14.02 -12.47 0.36
C LEU A 113 15.43 -12.95 0.77
N LYS A 114 15.91 -14.02 0.14
CA LYS A 114 17.31 -14.49 0.33
C LYS A 114 18.32 -13.47 -0.20
N LEU A 115 18.02 -12.77 -1.30
CA LEU A 115 18.87 -11.72 -1.84
C LEU A 115 19.04 -10.57 -0.84
N LEU A 116 17.95 -10.15 -0.17
CA LEU A 116 17.98 -9.07 0.81
C LEU A 116 18.87 -9.36 2.02
N SER A 117 19.07 -10.62 2.42
CA SER A 117 19.98 -10.97 3.51
C SER A 117 21.46 -10.62 3.23
N ARG A 118 21.78 -10.27 1.99
CA ARG A 118 23.14 -9.88 1.55
C ARG A 118 23.32 -8.36 1.43
N PHE A 119 22.30 -7.58 1.71
CA PHE A 119 22.36 -6.12 1.73
C PHE A 119 23.04 -5.62 3.01
N ASP A 120 23.32 -4.34 3.09
CA ASP A 120 23.93 -3.73 4.27
C ASP A 120 22.85 -3.13 5.19
N HIS A 121 21.70 -2.74 4.64
CA HIS A 121 20.55 -2.21 5.39
C HIS A 121 19.22 -2.52 4.69
N VAL A 122 18.18 -2.83 5.46
CA VAL A 122 16.82 -3.02 4.95
C VAL A 122 15.83 -2.19 5.76
N TRP A 123 14.96 -1.46 5.08
CA TRP A 123 13.79 -0.82 5.68
C TRP A 123 12.53 -1.60 5.32
N ALA A 124 11.80 -2.08 6.33
CA ALA A 124 10.49 -2.67 6.14
C ALA A 124 9.40 -1.59 6.26
N VAL A 125 8.36 -1.66 5.43
CA VAL A 125 7.30 -0.64 5.39
C VAL A 125 6.29 -0.73 6.55
N SER A 126 6.49 -1.68 7.47
CA SER A 126 5.71 -1.85 8.71
C SER A 126 6.47 -2.77 9.67
N GLN A 127 6.09 -2.76 10.94
CA GLN A 127 6.62 -3.69 11.93
C GLN A 127 6.26 -5.14 11.57
N ALA A 128 5.04 -5.38 11.11
CA ALA A 128 4.60 -6.71 10.65
C ALA A 128 5.46 -7.22 9.49
N SER A 129 5.74 -6.38 8.49
CA SER A 129 6.64 -6.77 7.38
C SER A 129 8.08 -7.03 7.86
N ARG A 130 8.58 -6.24 8.81
CA ARG A 130 9.89 -6.49 9.44
C ARG A 130 9.96 -7.87 10.07
N GLU A 131 8.97 -8.21 10.88
CA GLU A 131 8.89 -9.50 11.55
C GLU A 131 8.78 -10.67 10.56
N GLU A 132 8.01 -10.49 9.48
CA GLU A 132 7.92 -11.48 8.40
C GLU A 132 9.25 -11.75 7.72
N LEU A 133 10.02 -10.70 7.39
CA LEU A 133 11.32 -10.83 6.76
C LEU A 133 12.34 -11.50 7.70
N GLN A 134 12.41 -11.05 8.94
CA GLN A 134 13.30 -11.61 9.95
C GLN A 134 12.93 -13.08 10.26
N GLY A 135 11.64 -13.39 10.35
CA GLY A 135 11.15 -14.75 10.52
C GLY A 135 11.52 -15.66 9.35
N PHE A 136 11.46 -15.17 8.12
CA PHE A 136 11.91 -15.92 6.94
C PHE A 136 13.42 -16.21 6.99
N TRP A 137 14.26 -15.24 7.36
CA TRP A 137 15.69 -15.42 7.46
C TRP A 137 16.08 -16.37 8.59
N LEU A 138 15.39 -16.30 9.73
CA LEU A 138 15.55 -17.26 10.82
C LEU A 138 15.22 -18.69 10.37
N TRP A 139 14.09 -18.86 9.68
CA TRP A 139 13.70 -20.16 9.13
C TRP A 139 14.71 -20.69 8.08
N LEU A 140 15.25 -19.79 7.25
CA LEU A 140 16.26 -20.15 6.25
C LEU A 140 17.62 -20.50 6.86
N GLY A 141 17.86 -20.14 8.13
CA GLY A 141 19.15 -20.34 8.81
C GLY A 141 20.25 -19.45 8.26
N THR A 142 19.94 -18.22 7.82
CA THR A 142 20.96 -17.25 7.38
C THR A 142 21.56 -16.53 8.59
N ASP A 143 22.90 -16.47 8.64
CA ASP A 143 23.64 -15.72 9.65
C ASP A 143 24.13 -14.38 9.09
N GLY A 144 24.39 -13.42 9.98
CA GLY A 144 24.93 -12.11 9.59
C GLY A 144 23.97 -11.26 8.76
N ASN A 145 22.66 -11.43 8.97
CA ASN A 145 21.64 -10.63 8.27
C ASN A 145 21.78 -9.12 8.55
N PRO A 146 21.45 -8.26 7.59
CA PRO A 146 21.51 -6.82 7.78
C PRO A 146 20.50 -6.35 8.85
N PRO A 147 20.72 -5.18 9.47
CA PRO A 147 19.71 -4.53 10.28
C PRO A 147 18.44 -4.30 9.47
N VAL A 148 17.29 -4.55 10.09
CA VAL A 148 15.98 -4.25 9.52
C VAL A 148 15.30 -3.21 10.39
N GLU A 149 15.10 -2.01 9.86
CA GLU A 149 14.39 -0.93 10.53
C GLU A 149 13.00 -0.74 9.92
N VAL A 150 12.10 -0.07 10.62
CA VAL A 150 10.78 0.26 10.09
C VAL A 150 10.82 1.65 9.45
N LEU A 151 10.34 1.74 8.21
CA LEU A 151 10.11 2.98 7.49
C LEU A 151 8.62 3.29 7.48
N ASN A 152 8.20 4.24 8.31
CA ASN A 152 6.82 4.72 8.26
C ASN A 152 6.58 5.49 6.96
N LEU A 153 5.69 4.97 6.13
CA LEU A 153 5.35 5.59 4.85
C LEU A 153 4.38 6.75 5.02
N GLY A 154 4.50 7.77 4.17
CA GLY A 154 3.68 8.96 4.21
C GLY A 154 2.20 8.70 3.89
N ALA A 155 1.34 9.45 4.58
CA ALA A 155 -0.11 9.49 4.35
C ALA A 155 -0.53 10.56 3.32
N ASP A 156 0.33 11.53 3.03
CA ASP A 156 0.15 12.71 2.17
C ASP A 156 0.30 12.37 0.67
N PHE A 157 -0.53 11.43 0.19
CA PHE A 157 -0.30 10.76 -1.09
C PHE A 157 -0.32 11.69 -2.31
N ASP A 158 -1.24 12.64 -2.40
CA ASP A 158 -1.47 13.48 -3.59
C ASP A 158 -0.99 14.93 -3.42
N GLY A 159 -0.29 15.22 -2.33
CA GLY A 159 0.13 16.58 -1.99
C GLY A 159 -1.01 17.46 -1.47
N SER A 160 -2.22 16.91 -1.28
CA SER A 160 -3.31 17.64 -0.65
C SER A 160 -2.98 17.99 0.80
N ALA A 161 -3.42 19.16 1.22
CA ALA A 161 -3.31 19.54 2.62
C ALA A 161 -4.09 18.55 3.49
N ARG A 162 -3.51 18.22 4.64
CA ARG A 162 -4.18 17.38 5.62
C ARG A 162 -5.44 18.09 6.15
N LEU A 163 -6.52 17.35 6.27
CA LEU A 163 -7.71 17.83 6.97
C LEU A 163 -7.44 17.80 8.49
N THR A 164 -7.46 18.97 9.12
CA THR A 164 -7.15 19.14 10.57
C THR A 164 -8.35 19.59 11.39
N THR A 165 -9.51 19.81 10.73
CA THR A 165 -10.74 20.20 11.41
C THR A 165 -11.79 19.09 11.29
N PRO A 166 -12.52 18.76 12.38
CA PRO A 166 -13.57 17.74 12.33
C PRO A 166 -14.81 18.17 11.52
N GLU A 167 -14.92 19.45 11.20
CA GLU A 167 -16.06 19.98 10.44
C GLU A 167 -16.06 19.42 9.02
N ARG A 168 -17.11 18.72 8.66
CA ARG A 168 -17.35 18.31 7.29
C ARG A 168 -18.04 19.46 6.57
N PRO A 169 -17.64 19.80 5.33
CA PRO A 169 -18.51 20.59 4.47
C PRO A 169 -19.91 19.96 4.46
N ALA A 170 -20.95 20.80 4.60
CA ALA A 170 -22.32 20.35 4.74
C ALA A 170 -22.59 19.15 3.82
N ALA A 171 -23.06 18.05 4.40
CA ALA A 171 -23.34 16.84 3.66
C ALA A 171 -24.20 17.19 2.45
N SER A 172 -23.78 16.79 1.26
CA SER A 172 -24.70 16.69 0.14
C SER A 172 -25.94 15.98 0.65
N SER A 173 -27.13 16.46 0.34
CA SER A 173 -28.44 15.94 0.77
C SER A 173 -28.73 14.50 0.33
N GLY A 174 -27.68 13.71 0.07
CA GLY A 174 -27.73 12.35 -0.43
C GLY A 174 -27.54 11.27 0.65
N GLN A 175 -27.67 10.03 0.24
CA GLN A 175 -27.44 8.86 1.10
C GLN A 175 -25.98 8.81 1.56
N PRO A 176 -25.68 8.21 2.75
CA PRO A 176 -24.32 7.97 3.20
C PRO A 176 -23.53 7.14 2.17
N GLN A 177 -22.27 7.51 1.93
CA GLN A 177 -21.41 6.83 0.95
C GLN A 177 -20.27 6.09 1.64
N LEU A 178 -20.08 4.84 1.27
CA LEU A 178 -18.89 4.04 1.60
C LEU A 178 -17.94 4.01 0.39
N LEU A 179 -16.65 4.10 0.64
CA LEU A 179 -15.63 4.08 -0.40
C LEU A 179 -14.67 2.90 -0.18
N CYS A 180 -14.56 2.01 -1.18
CA CYS A 180 -13.57 0.94 -1.22
C CYS A 180 -12.57 1.18 -2.35
N LEU A 181 -11.30 1.44 -2.00
CA LEU A 181 -10.23 1.69 -2.96
C LEU A 181 -9.26 0.52 -3.03
N GLY A 182 -8.85 0.18 -4.24
CA GLY A 182 -7.80 -0.80 -4.48
C GLY A 182 -8.03 -1.57 -5.77
N ILE A 183 -7.00 -2.27 -6.21
CA ILE A 183 -7.11 -3.19 -7.33
C ILE A 183 -8.19 -4.24 -7.04
N ILE A 184 -8.99 -4.57 -8.05
CA ILE A 184 -10.03 -5.60 -7.93
C ILE A 184 -9.36 -6.97 -8.03
N GLU A 185 -9.17 -7.60 -6.88
CA GLU A 185 -8.51 -8.90 -6.74
C GLU A 185 -8.89 -9.58 -5.41
N PRO A 186 -8.79 -10.93 -5.28
CA PRO A 186 -9.20 -11.65 -4.07
C PRO A 186 -8.54 -11.14 -2.78
N ARG A 187 -7.29 -10.72 -2.85
CA ARG A 187 -6.55 -10.18 -1.70
C ARG A 187 -7.23 -8.97 -1.06
N LYS A 188 -7.89 -8.13 -1.85
CA LYS A 188 -8.64 -6.96 -1.36
C LYS A 188 -10.02 -7.30 -0.85
N ASN A 189 -10.46 -8.56 -0.99
CA ASN A 189 -11.67 -9.12 -0.41
C ASN A 189 -12.96 -8.35 -0.73
N GLN A 190 -13.02 -7.72 -1.92
CA GLN A 190 -14.22 -7.02 -2.36
C GLN A 190 -15.45 -7.96 -2.40
N SER A 191 -15.25 -9.27 -2.65
CA SER A 191 -16.35 -10.23 -2.67
C SER A 191 -17.10 -10.26 -1.34
N MET A 192 -16.40 -10.37 -0.21
CA MET A 192 -17.01 -10.35 1.13
C MET A 192 -17.73 -9.03 1.38
N LEU A 193 -17.11 -7.89 1.01
CA LEU A 193 -17.75 -6.57 1.14
C LEU A 193 -19.04 -6.47 0.34
N LEU A 194 -19.05 -6.97 -0.89
CA LEU A 194 -20.24 -6.97 -1.77
C LEU A 194 -21.38 -7.79 -1.17
N GLU A 195 -21.10 -8.99 -0.65
CA GLU A 195 -22.11 -9.81 0.00
C GLU A 195 -22.65 -9.13 1.28
N THR A 196 -21.77 -8.50 2.05
CA THR A 196 -22.17 -7.76 3.26
C THR A 196 -23.11 -6.59 2.90
N CYS A 197 -22.77 -5.84 1.85
CA CYS A 197 -23.59 -4.73 1.39
C CYS A 197 -24.92 -5.20 0.80
N ASP A 198 -24.91 -6.30 0.04
CA ASP A 198 -26.13 -6.92 -0.53
C ASP A 198 -27.15 -7.25 0.58
N GLU A 199 -26.71 -7.90 1.67
CA GLU A 199 -27.60 -8.17 2.82
C GLU A 199 -28.11 -6.87 3.47
N LEU A 200 -27.26 -5.88 3.69
CA LEU A 200 -27.68 -4.60 4.27
C LEU A 200 -28.71 -3.87 3.39
N TRP A 201 -28.57 -3.92 2.06
CA TRP A 201 -29.58 -3.35 1.15
C TRP A 201 -30.89 -4.11 1.16
N ARG A 202 -30.86 -5.44 1.26
CA ARG A 202 -32.06 -6.28 1.43
C ARG A 202 -32.80 -5.97 2.74
N GLU A 203 -32.05 -5.64 3.79
CA GLU A 203 -32.58 -5.12 5.06
C GLU A 203 -33.02 -3.64 4.98
N ARG A 204 -33.06 -3.07 3.77
CA ARG A 204 -33.51 -1.69 3.47
C ARG A 204 -32.63 -0.61 4.07
N LEU A 205 -31.37 -0.88 4.42
CA LEU A 205 -30.44 0.16 4.82
C LEU A 205 -30.08 1.04 3.61
N ALA A 206 -30.28 2.36 3.76
CA ALA A 206 -30.07 3.32 2.68
C ALA A 206 -28.62 3.84 2.70
N PHE A 207 -27.81 3.42 1.74
CA PHE A 207 -26.43 3.90 1.52
C PHE A 207 -25.94 3.54 0.12
N GLU A 208 -24.86 4.18 -0.30
CA GLU A 208 -24.14 3.87 -1.54
C GLU A 208 -22.78 3.25 -1.24
N LEU A 209 -22.35 2.28 -2.04
CA LEU A 209 -21.00 1.75 -2.07
C LEU A 209 -20.32 2.16 -3.38
N HIS A 210 -19.20 2.89 -3.27
CA HIS A 210 -18.33 3.22 -4.39
C HIS A 210 -17.08 2.32 -4.33
N VAL A 211 -16.89 1.48 -5.35
CA VAL A 211 -15.71 0.64 -5.53
C VAL A 211 -14.84 1.30 -6.60
N VAL A 212 -13.60 1.63 -6.27
CA VAL A 212 -12.67 2.34 -7.16
C VAL A 212 -11.38 1.54 -7.31
N GLY A 213 -11.02 1.21 -8.55
CA GLY A 213 -9.76 0.53 -8.82
C GLY A 213 -9.70 -0.10 -10.21
N ARG A 214 -8.50 -0.41 -10.65
CA ARG A 214 -8.29 -1.21 -11.86
C ARG A 214 -8.58 -2.68 -11.58
N VAL A 215 -8.94 -3.42 -12.59
CA VAL A 215 -9.19 -4.85 -12.49
C VAL A 215 -7.88 -5.63 -12.66
N ASN A 216 -7.59 -6.55 -11.75
CA ASN A 216 -6.54 -7.54 -11.95
C ASN A 216 -6.99 -8.48 -13.09
N PRO A 217 -6.26 -8.56 -14.22
CA PRO A 217 -6.72 -9.31 -15.37
C PRO A 217 -6.85 -10.82 -15.12
N HIS A 218 -6.09 -11.36 -14.18
CA HIS A 218 -6.11 -12.79 -13.87
C HIS A 218 -7.17 -13.16 -12.82
N PHE A 219 -7.27 -12.38 -11.75
CA PHE A 219 -8.10 -12.70 -10.58
C PHE A 219 -9.39 -11.88 -10.49
N GLY A 220 -9.45 -10.74 -11.17
CA GLY A 220 -10.56 -9.79 -11.03
C GLY A 220 -11.87 -10.15 -11.74
N PRO A 221 -11.87 -10.86 -12.89
CA PRO A 221 -13.09 -11.06 -13.67
C PRO A 221 -14.28 -11.63 -12.90
N PRO A 222 -14.15 -12.63 -12.00
CA PRO A 222 -15.27 -13.13 -11.20
C PRO A 222 -15.85 -12.06 -10.26
N ILE A 223 -15.00 -11.23 -9.66
CA ILE A 223 -15.42 -10.14 -8.76
C ILE A 223 -16.19 -9.07 -9.56
N VAL A 224 -15.70 -8.72 -10.75
CA VAL A 224 -16.38 -7.77 -11.65
C VAL A 224 -17.73 -8.32 -12.12
N ALA A 225 -17.84 -9.61 -12.40
CA ALA A 225 -19.11 -10.23 -12.74
C ALA A 225 -20.12 -10.08 -11.60
N ARG A 226 -19.71 -10.31 -10.35
CA ARG A 226 -20.56 -10.12 -9.16
C ARG A 226 -20.93 -8.64 -8.96
N LEU A 227 -19.98 -7.71 -9.11
CA LEU A 227 -20.25 -6.27 -9.09
C LEU A 227 -21.36 -5.90 -10.07
N LYS A 228 -21.23 -6.30 -11.33
CA LYS A 228 -22.22 -6.01 -12.38
C LYS A 228 -23.59 -6.62 -12.10
N MET A 229 -23.63 -7.80 -11.50
CA MET A 229 -24.89 -8.45 -11.11
C MET A 229 -25.59 -7.62 -10.03
N LEU A 230 -24.89 -7.23 -8.96
CA LEU A 230 -25.44 -6.43 -7.88
C LEU A 230 -25.81 -5.01 -8.33
N GLN A 231 -25.09 -4.42 -9.29
CA GLN A 231 -25.48 -3.15 -9.89
C GLN A 231 -26.83 -3.22 -10.61
N ARG A 232 -27.15 -4.35 -11.27
CA ARG A 232 -28.47 -4.55 -11.90
C ARG A 232 -29.58 -4.69 -10.85
N GLU A 233 -29.26 -5.34 -9.71
CA GLU A 233 -30.22 -5.59 -8.63
C GLU A 233 -30.50 -4.32 -7.79
N HIS A 234 -29.46 -3.56 -7.45
CA HIS A 234 -29.53 -2.44 -6.52
C HIS A 234 -29.41 -1.04 -7.17
N GLY A 235 -29.16 -0.99 -8.46
CA GLY A 235 -29.11 0.27 -9.23
C GLY A 235 -27.98 1.20 -8.77
N SER A 236 -28.31 2.45 -8.50
CA SER A 236 -27.38 3.49 -8.12
C SER A 236 -26.69 3.29 -6.75
N LYS A 237 -27.18 2.34 -5.94
CA LYS A 237 -26.56 2.07 -4.64
C LYS A 237 -25.15 1.47 -4.75
N LEU A 238 -24.80 0.84 -5.86
CA LEU A 238 -23.47 0.31 -6.13
C LEU A 238 -22.84 0.98 -7.37
N GLN A 239 -21.71 1.64 -7.16
CA GLN A 239 -20.97 2.31 -8.23
C GLN A 239 -19.59 1.70 -8.36
N PHE A 240 -19.21 1.31 -9.58
CA PHE A 240 -17.86 0.83 -9.90
C PHE A 240 -17.14 1.82 -10.81
N HIS A 241 -15.97 2.27 -10.41
CA HIS A 241 -15.13 3.25 -11.10
C HIS A 241 -13.80 2.60 -11.47
N GLU A 242 -13.76 1.98 -12.65
CA GLU A 242 -12.53 1.41 -13.17
C GLU A 242 -11.62 2.51 -13.75
N GLY A 243 -10.36 2.54 -13.32
CA GLY A 243 -9.36 3.47 -13.87
C GLY A 243 -9.64 4.95 -13.57
N ALA A 244 -10.31 5.26 -12.45
CA ALA A 244 -10.61 6.63 -12.07
C ALA A 244 -9.35 7.52 -11.98
N SER A 245 -9.46 8.77 -12.40
CA SER A 245 -8.42 9.79 -12.24
C SER A 245 -8.22 10.17 -10.76
N ASP A 246 -7.09 10.83 -10.45
CA ASP A 246 -6.81 11.26 -9.07
C ASP A 246 -7.83 12.28 -8.57
N GLU A 247 -8.32 13.16 -9.45
CA GLU A 247 -9.39 14.12 -9.15
C GLU A 247 -10.69 13.39 -8.77
N ARG A 248 -11.04 12.33 -9.53
CA ARG A 248 -12.22 11.52 -9.24
C ARG A 248 -12.08 10.76 -7.93
N VAL A 249 -10.88 10.26 -7.63
CA VAL A 249 -10.58 9.63 -6.33
C VAL A 249 -10.72 10.64 -5.19
N ALA A 250 -10.21 11.86 -5.37
CA ALA A 250 -10.33 12.92 -4.38
C ALA A 250 -11.79 13.30 -4.12
N GLU A 251 -12.62 13.42 -5.17
CA GLU A 251 -14.08 13.65 -5.05
C GLU A 251 -14.76 12.53 -4.25
N ARG A 252 -14.39 11.26 -4.50
CA ARG A 252 -14.98 10.13 -3.77
C ARG A 252 -14.60 10.14 -2.29
N TYR A 253 -13.35 10.47 -1.96
CA TYR A 253 -12.95 10.66 -0.56
C TYR A 253 -13.73 11.80 0.11
N ALA A 254 -13.87 12.94 -0.57
CA ALA A 254 -14.61 14.10 -0.03
C ALA A 254 -16.10 13.78 0.24
N ALA A 255 -16.71 12.92 -0.57
CA ALA A 255 -18.10 12.50 -0.41
C ALA A 255 -18.27 11.34 0.58
N ALA A 256 -17.23 10.56 0.81
CA ALA A 256 -17.33 9.35 1.63
C ALA A 256 -17.63 9.65 3.10
N ARG A 257 -18.59 8.93 3.68
CA ARG A 257 -18.81 8.88 5.12
C ARG A 257 -17.68 8.09 5.79
N ALA A 258 -17.29 6.96 5.19
CA ALA A 258 -16.19 6.15 5.64
C ALA A 258 -15.56 5.42 4.45
N THR A 259 -14.28 5.07 4.59
CA THR A 259 -13.67 4.08 3.71
C THR A 259 -13.82 2.68 4.29
N VAL A 260 -13.81 1.67 3.40
CA VAL A 260 -13.88 0.25 3.78
C VAL A 260 -12.71 -0.48 3.17
N PHE A 261 -11.92 -1.13 4.02
CA PHE A 261 -10.67 -1.77 3.63
C PHE A 261 -10.61 -3.23 4.14
N PRO A 262 -11.38 -4.16 3.51
CA PRO A 262 -11.61 -5.52 4.01
C PRO A 262 -10.51 -6.50 3.62
N THR A 263 -9.31 -6.02 3.34
CA THR A 263 -8.20 -6.76 2.76
C THR A 263 -7.78 -7.98 3.59
N LEU A 264 -7.31 -9.03 2.91
CA LEU A 264 -6.80 -10.27 3.54
C LEU A 264 -5.31 -10.17 3.91
N ALA A 265 -4.56 -9.31 3.22
CA ALA A 265 -3.13 -9.14 3.43
C ALA A 265 -2.64 -7.80 2.89
N GLU A 266 -1.74 -7.16 3.64
CA GLU A 266 -1.10 -5.89 3.29
C GLU A 266 0.35 -5.84 3.78
N GLY A 267 1.18 -5.06 3.08
CA GLY A 267 2.51 -4.72 3.56
C GLY A 267 2.53 -3.45 4.42
N CYS A 268 1.73 -2.44 4.06
CA CYS A 268 1.64 -1.17 4.79
C CYS A 268 0.19 -0.71 5.04
N GLY A 269 -0.71 -0.85 4.06
CA GLY A 269 -2.08 -0.34 4.19
C GLY A 269 -2.24 1.13 3.83
N LEU A 270 -1.56 1.61 2.78
CA LEU A 270 -1.64 3.00 2.30
C LEU A 270 -3.06 3.55 2.17
N PRO A 271 -4.08 2.82 1.66
CA PRO A 271 -5.44 3.35 1.58
C PRO A 271 -6.06 3.74 2.92
N LEU A 272 -5.68 3.06 4.01
CA LEU A 272 -6.09 3.43 5.36
C LEU A 272 -5.44 4.76 5.77
N LEU A 273 -4.14 4.92 5.57
CA LEU A 273 -3.41 6.15 5.87
C LEU A 273 -3.95 7.34 5.05
N GLU A 274 -4.20 7.13 3.76
CA GLU A 274 -4.80 8.14 2.86
C GLU A 274 -6.20 8.56 3.34
N SER A 275 -7.00 7.61 3.84
CA SER A 275 -8.32 7.89 4.41
C SER A 275 -8.22 8.82 5.61
N LEU A 276 -7.34 8.49 6.55
CA LEU A 276 -7.13 9.28 7.76
C LEU A 276 -6.56 10.68 7.48
N TRP A 277 -5.66 10.79 6.49
CA TRP A 277 -5.13 12.08 6.04
C TRP A 277 -6.22 13.04 5.60
N ARG A 278 -7.25 12.49 4.96
CA ARG A 278 -8.43 13.23 4.49
C ARG A 278 -9.52 13.34 5.54
N GLY A 279 -9.24 12.95 6.80
CA GLY A 279 -10.20 12.98 7.90
C GLY A 279 -11.41 12.06 7.69
N VAL A 280 -11.27 11.01 6.88
CA VAL A 280 -12.32 10.03 6.63
C VAL A 280 -12.06 8.78 7.48
N PRO A 281 -12.98 8.39 8.38
CA PRO A 281 -12.87 7.16 9.16
C PRO A 281 -12.73 5.93 8.27
N CYS A 282 -11.98 4.91 8.73
CA CYS A 282 -11.77 3.68 7.99
C CYS A 282 -12.27 2.45 8.76
N VAL A 283 -13.17 1.67 8.14
CA VAL A 283 -13.50 0.31 8.61
C VAL A 283 -12.53 -0.64 7.92
N CYS A 284 -11.66 -1.31 8.66
CA CYS A 284 -10.57 -2.11 8.10
C CYS A 284 -10.48 -3.50 8.71
N SER A 285 -9.84 -4.40 7.98
CA SER A 285 -9.52 -5.75 8.51
C SER A 285 -8.59 -5.65 9.72
N ASP A 286 -8.81 -6.51 10.71
CA ASP A 286 -7.97 -6.63 11.89
C ASP A 286 -6.72 -7.47 11.57
N LEU A 287 -5.77 -6.86 10.84
CA LEU A 287 -4.47 -7.41 10.49
C LEU A 287 -3.36 -6.71 11.31
N PRO A 288 -2.26 -7.40 11.65
CA PRO A 288 -1.15 -6.77 12.40
C PRO A 288 -0.72 -5.42 11.82
N VAL A 289 -0.44 -5.34 10.53
CA VAL A 289 -0.04 -4.11 9.84
C VAL A 289 -1.13 -3.01 9.88
N LEU A 290 -2.40 -3.37 9.86
CA LEU A 290 -3.48 -2.39 9.92
C LEU A 290 -3.75 -1.94 11.36
N ARG A 291 -3.48 -2.78 12.37
CA ARG A 291 -3.48 -2.37 13.78
C ARG A 291 -2.44 -1.30 14.06
N GLU A 292 -1.21 -1.45 13.51
CA GLU A 292 -0.16 -0.42 13.61
C GLU A 292 -0.67 0.94 13.10
N ASN A 293 -1.34 0.93 11.95
CA ASN A 293 -1.91 2.14 11.37
C ASN A 293 -3.21 2.61 12.04
N ALA A 294 -3.95 1.74 12.71
CA ALA A 294 -5.18 2.07 13.42
C ALA A 294 -4.92 2.58 14.85
N ASP A 295 -3.73 2.31 15.38
CA ASP A 295 -3.31 2.85 16.67
C ASP A 295 -3.37 4.39 16.65
N GLY A 296 -4.00 4.97 17.67
CA GLY A 296 -4.31 6.42 17.71
C GLY A 296 -5.69 6.79 17.12
N GLY A 297 -6.52 5.83 16.74
CA GLY A 297 -7.93 6.04 16.41
C GLY A 297 -8.24 6.37 14.96
N GLY A 298 -9.50 6.75 14.71
CA GLY A 298 -10.01 7.02 13.35
C GLY A 298 -10.34 5.78 12.54
N CYS A 299 -10.15 4.58 13.11
CA CYS A 299 -10.39 3.30 12.47
C CYS A 299 -11.30 2.40 13.29
N LEU A 300 -12.01 1.51 12.60
CA LEU A 300 -12.77 0.41 13.18
C LEU A 300 -12.20 -0.92 12.64
N PRO A 301 -11.26 -1.57 13.37
CA PRO A 301 -10.77 -2.89 12.99
C PRO A 301 -11.86 -3.95 13.14
N VAL A 302 -11.98 -4.84 12.15
CA VAL A 302 -12.96 -5.94 12.11
C VAL A 302 -12.27 -7.24 11.75
N ALA A 303 -12.60 -8.32 12.44
CA ALA A 303 -12.01 -9.63 12.22
C ALA A 303 -12.10 -10.04 10.74
N VAL A 304 -10.99 -10.59 10.22
CA VAL A 304 -10.87 -10.98 8.81
C VAL A 304 -11.87 -12.09 8.51
N ASN A 305 -12.65 -11.95 7.43
CA ASN A 305 -13.67 -12.91 6.99
C ASN A 305 -14.81 -13.20 7.99
N ASP A 306 -14.95 -12.40 9.04
CA ASP A 306 -16.12 -12.48 9.91
C ASP A 306 -17.26 -11.63 9.36
N PHE A 307 -18.08 -12.24 8.51
CA PHE A 307 -19.19 -11.60 7.83
C PHE A 307 -20.16 -10.89 8.78
N ALA A 308 -20.48 -11.53 9.92
CA ALA A 308 -21.41 -10.96 10.91
C ALA A 308 -20.83 -9.69 11.55
N SER A 309 -19.57 -9.72 11.94
CA SER A 309 -18.88 -8.55 12.50
C SER A 309 -18.75 -7.41 11.46
N TRP A 310 -18.45 -7.72 10.20
CA TRP A 310 -18.44 -6.72 9.13
C TRP A 310 -19.81 -6.08 8.92
N LYS A 311 -20.88 -6.86 8.94
CA LYS A 311 -22.25 -6.36 8.80
C LYS A 311 -22.62 -5.41 9.96
N ILE A 312 -22.27 -5.78 11.20
CA ILE A 312 -22.46 -4.93 12.39
C ILE A 312 -21.65 -3.63 12.27
N ALA A 313 -20.38 -3.71 11.89
CA ALA A 313 -19.49 -2.58 11.77
C ALA A 313 -19.96 -1.59 10.69
N LEU A 314 -20.34 -2.10 9.50
CA LEU A 314 -20.85 -1.25 8.43
C LEU A 314 -22.20 -0.61 8.81
N ARG A 315 -23.10 -1.34 9.45
CA ARG A 315 -24.34 -0.75 9.97
C ARG A 315 -24.04 0.38 10.95
N ARG A 316 -23.16 0.12 11.93
CA ARG A 316 -22.82 1.12 12.95
C ARG A 316 -22.25 2.40 12.35
N ILE A 317 -21.25 2.28 11.45
CA ILE A 317 -20.65 3.47 10.84
C ILE A 317 -21.63 4.26 9.97
N LEU A 318 -22.64 3.58 9.40
CA LEU A 318 -23.67 4.20 8.55
C LEU A 318 -24.79 4.88 9.34
N THR A 319 -25.13 4.38 10.55
CA THR A 319 -26.35 4.81 11.27
C THR A 319 -26.07 5.50 12.60
N ASP A 320 -24.88 5.33 13.20
CA ASP A 320 -24.50 5.96 14.46
C ASP A 320 -23.66 7.22 14.18
N ASP A 321 -24.33 8.38 14.17
CA ASP A 321 -23.67 9.66 13.87
C ASP A 321 -22.68 10.07 14.98
N ALA A 322 -22.96 9.73 16.23
CA ALA A 322 -22.06 10.04 17.34
C ALA A 322 -20.76 9.23 17.23
N PHE A 323 -20.87 7.95 16.95
CA PHE A 323 -19.72 7.08 16.73
C PHE A 323 -18.89 7.50 15.49
N HIS A 324 -19.58 7.85 14.38
CA HIS A 324 -18.92 8.38 13.20
C HIS A 324 -18.14 9.67 13.51
N ALA A 325 -18.76 10.61 14.23
CA ALA A 325 -18.16 11.88 14.62
C ALA A 325 -16.93 11.66 15.52
N GLN A 326 -16.99 10.72 16.46
CA GLN A 326 -15.86 10.33 17.29
C GLN A 326 -14.68 9.84 16.43
N LEU A 327 -14.88 8.84 15.55
CA LEU A 327 -13.82 8.30 14.70
C LEU A 327 -13.24 9.39 13.76
N ARG A 328 -14.08 10.30 13.28
CA ARG A 328 -13.63 11.42 12.47
C ARG A 328 -12.74 12.38 13.29
N ALA A 329 -13.14 12.74 14.50
CA ALA A 329 -12.34 13.57 15.37
C ALA A 329 -10.96 12.92 15.66
N GLU A 330 -10.93 11.63 15.91
CA GLU A 330 -9.70 10.86 16.08
C GLU A 330 -8.82 10.91 14.80
N ALA A 331 -9.41 10.71 13.61
CA ALA A 331 -8.70 10.73 12.34
C ALA A 331 -8.01 12.07 12.07
N VAL A 332 -8.66 13.20 12.41
CA VAL A 332 -8.10 14.54 12.15
C VAL A 332 -7.10 15.00 13.21
N SER A 333 -7.23 14.54 14.45
CA SER A 333 -6.38 14.99 15.57
C SER A 333 -5.05 14.22 15.70
N ARG A 334 -5.02 12.94 15.29
CA ARG A 334 -3.83 12.09 15.46
C ARG A 334 -2.68 12.50 14.54
N PRO A 335 -1.41 12.35 14.94
CA PRO A 335 -0.29 12.52 14.03
C PRO A 335 -0.30 11.45 12.95
N LEU A 336 0.08 11.82 11.72
CA LEU A 336 0.25 10.91 10.60
C LEU A 336 1.59 11.20 9.93
N PRO A 337 2.35 10.18 9.54
CA PRO A 337 3.64 10.37 8.88
C PRO A 337 3.46 11.01 7.50
N THR A 338 4.50 11.71 7.05
CA THR A 338 4.59 12.31 5.72
C THR A 338 5.67 11.63 4.88
N TRP A 339 5.60 11.75 3.56
CA TRP A 339 6.64 11.25 2.68
C TRP A 339 7.98 11.99 2.88
N ALA A 340 7.93 13.27 3.28
CA ALA A 340 9.13 14.02 3.64
C ALA A 340 9.83 13.43 4.86
N GLU A 341 9.09 13.06 5.91
CA GLU A 341 9.63 12.39 7.09
C GLU A 341 10.21 11.01 6.75
N ALA A 342 9.54 10.25 5.88
CA ALA A 342 10.05 8.97 5.38
C ALA A 342 11.39 9.15 4.65
N ALA A 343 11.51 10.14 3.76
CA ALA A 343 12.76 10.44 3.07
C ALA A 343 13.85 10.92 4.04
N CYS A 344 13.53 11.77 5.01
CA CYS A 344 14.48 12.19 6.06
C CYS A 344 14.98 11.01 6.89
N THR A 345 14.14 10.01 7.17
CA THR A 345 14.53 8.79 7.87
C THR A 345 15.53 7.98 7.06
N LEU A 346 15.27 7.82 5.75
CA LEU A 346 16.22 7.17 4.84
C LEU A 346 17.57 7.91 4.77
N LEU A 347 17.55 9.23 4.57
CA LEU A 347 18.77 10.04 4.48
C LEU A 347 19.62 9.92 5.75
N ARG A 348 19.00 10.03 6.92
CA ARG A 348 19.69 9.87 8.22
C ARG A 348 20.29 8.45 8.38
N GLY A 349 19.53 7.42 8.02
CA GLY A 349 20.00 6.03 8.11
C GLY A 349 21.13 5.72 7.12
N LEU A 350 21.21 6.44 6.00
CA LEU A 350 22.30 6.34 5.02
C LEU A 350 23.48 7.26 5.33
N GLY A 351 23.41 8.08 6.39
CA GLY A 351 24.48 9.00 6.78
C GLY A 351 24.68 10.19 5.83
N VAL A 352 23.59 10.66 5.20
CA VAL A 352 23.61 11.75 4.21
C VAL A 352 22.77 12.94 4.69
#